data_ea9d56d146c66f4bb68e700542c64a47
#
_entry.id   ea9d56d146c66f4bb68e700542c64a47
#
_cell.length_a   1.000
_cell.length_b   1.000
_cell.length_c   1.000
_cell.angle_alpha   90.00
_cell.angle_beta   90.00
_cell.angle_gamma   90.00
#
_symmetry.space_group_name_H-M   'P 1'
#
loop_
_entity.id
_entity.type
_entity.pdbx_description
1 polymer ?
#
loop_
_entity_poly.entity_id
_entity_poly.type
_entity_poly.pdbx_seq_one_letter_code
_entity_poly.pdbx_strand_id
1 'polypeptide(L)'
;MKYAVIGTGAVGGFYGGKLANAGKEVHFLMHSDYEYVQKNGLQIDSCDGSFHIENPHVYNDTNAMPQVDVVIVALKTTRNHLLSQLLPPLLHKETLVLLIQNGISPEPELQKHFPDLYLAAGLAFICSAKTEPGRVNHQCYGSINIGNYSCKNEIVFDGLI
;
A
#
# COMPACT_ATOMS: atom_id res chain seq x y z
N MET A 1 0.40 -13.41 6.03
CA MET A 1 0.04 -11.98 6.15
C MET A 1 -0.84 -11.56 5.00
N LYS A 2 -1.90 -10.83 5.32
CA LYS A 2 -2.77 -10.13 4.37
C LYS A 2 -2.38 -8.67 4.30
N TYR A 3 -2.38 -8.12 3.11
CA TYR A 3 -1.98 -6.73 2.86
C TYR A 3 -3.13 -5.95 2.23
N ALA A 4 -3.28 -4.69 2.60
CA ALA A 4 -4.10 -3.73 1.88
C ALA A 4 -3.22 -2.60 1.35
N VAL A 5 -3.51 -2.11 0.15
CA VAL A 5 -2.83 -0.96 -0.45
C VAL A 5 -3.84 0.16 -0.63
N ILE A 6 -3.62 1.27 0.08
CA ILE A 6 -4.37 2.51 -0.05
C ILE A 6 -3.53 3.49 -0.87
N GLY A 7 -4.03 3.89 -2.03
CA GLY A 7 -3.30 4.70 -2.98
C GLY A 7 -2.56 3.87 -4.02
N THR A 8 -3.30 3.11 -4.82
CA THR A 8 -2.77 2.29 -5.91
C THR A 8 -2.39 3.16 -7.12
N GLY A 9 -1.43 4.04 -6.89
CA GLY A 9 -0.73 4.84 -7.90
C GLY A 9 0.56 4.16 -8.34
N ALA A 10 1.57 4.96 -8.74
CA ALA A 10 2.87 4.44 -9.18
C ALA A 10 3.59 3.64 -8.08
N VAL A 11 3.66 4.19 -6.87
CA VAL A 11 4.38 3.59 -5.74
C VAL A 11 3.58 2.42 -5.13
N GLY A 12 2.32 2.66 -4.74
CA GLY A 12 1.48 1.63 -4.14
C GLY A 12 1.17 0.48 -5.10
N GLY A 13 0.97 0.78 -6.38
CA GLY A 13 0.78 -0.23 -7.43
C GLY A 13 2.02 -1.10 -7.63
N PHE A 14 3.21 -0.50 -7.59
CA PHE A 14 4.48 -1.23 -7.73
C PHE A 14 4.72 -2.17 -6.54
N TYR A 15 4.76 -1.65 -5.31
CA TYR A 15 5.06 -2.49 -4.14
C TYR A 15 3.96 -3.51 -3.85
N GLY A 16 2.69 -3.09 -3.94
CA GLY A 16 1.57 -4.02 -3.81
C GLY A 16 1.57 -5.09 -4.91
N GLY A 17 1.89 -4.69 -6.14
CA GLY A 17 2.04 -5.60 -7.26
C GLY A 17 3.18 -6.62 -7.06
N LYS A 18 4.35 -6.17 -6.58
CA LYS A 18 5.47 -7.07 -6.24
C LYS A 18 5.08 -8.10 -5.17
N LEU A 19 4.37 -7.66 -4.12
CA LEU A 19 3.88 -8.58 -3.07
C LEU A 19 2.89 -9.59 -3.64
N ALA A 20 1.93 -9.16 -4.47
CA ALA A 20 0.97 -10.05 -5.09
C ALA A 20 1.64 -11.04 -6.05
N ASN A 21 2.60 -10.59 -6.85
CA ASN A 21 3.38 -11.44 -7.75
C ASN A 21 4.25 -12.46 -6.97
N ALA A 22 4.66 -12.14 -5.74
CA ALA A 22 5.34 -13.05 -4.83
C ALA A 22 4.37 -14.01 -4.08
N GLY A 23 3.11 -14.06 -4.46
CA GLY A 23 2.10 -14.96 -3.89
C GLY A 23 1.51 -14.50 -2.55
N LYS A 24 1.68 -13.24 -2.18
CA LYS A 24 1.03 -12.68 -0.99
C LYS A 24 -0.42 -12.30 -1.29
N GLU A 25 -1.28 -12.41 -0.29
CA GLU A 25 -2.68 -11.95 -0.37
C GLU A 25 -2.70 -10.41 -0.25
N VAL A 26 -2.97 -9.72 -1.36
CA VAL A 26 -2.96 -8.25 -1.44
C VAL A 26 -4.31 -7.74 -1.93
N HIS A 27 -4.88 -6.80 -1.19
CA HIS A 27 -6.14 -6.13 -1.48
C HIS A 27 -5.86 -4.68 -1.87
N PHE A 28 -6.30 -4.27 -3.06
CA PHE A 28 -6.03 -2.94 -3.60
C PHE A 28 -7.26 -2.06 -3.54
N LEU A 29 -7.16 -0.94 -2.83
CA LEU A 29 -8.16 0.13 -2.93
C LEU A 29 -7.85 0.98 -4.15
N MET A 30 -8.77 1.00 -5.11
CA MET A 30 -8.66 1.76 -6.35
C MET A 30 -9.82 2.73 -6.49
N HIS A 31 -9.59 3.84 -7.17
CA HIS A 31 -10.62 4.81 -7.49
C HIS A 31 -10.92 4.81 -9.00
N SER A 32 -10.16 5.56 -9.78
CA SER A 32 -10.38 5.71 -11.23
C SER A 32 -10.11 4.44 -12.03
N ASP A 33 -9.25 3.55 -11.52
CA ASP A 33 -8.82 2.34 -12.23
C ASP A 33 -9.61 1.08 -11.86
N TYR A 34 -10.54 1.19 -10.93
CA TYR A 34 -11.24 0.03 -10.35
C TYR A 34 -11.86 -0.87 -11.43
N GLU A 35 -12.72 -0.32 -12.28
CA GLU A 35 -13.41 -1.10 -13.32
C GLU A 35 -12.45 -1.68 -14.35
N TYR A 36 -11.42 -0.91 -14.72
CA TYR A 36 -10.42 -1.36 -15.68
C TYR A 36 -9.62 -2.54 -15.13
N VAL A 37 -9.09 -2.40 -13.91
CA VAL A 37 -8.23 -3.44 -13.28
C VAL A 37 -9.03 -4.68 -12.92
N GLN A 38 -10.28 -4.53 -12.49
CA GLN A 38 -11.17 -5.65 -12.24
C GLN A 38 -11.36 -6.53 -13.48
N LYS A 39 -11.40 -5.90 -14.67
CA LYS A 39 -11.61 -6.60 -15.93
C LYS A 39 -10.32 -7.07 -16.59
N ASN A 40 -9.24 -6.30 -16.49
CA ASN A 40 -8.03 -6.47 -17.29
C ASN A 40 -6.80 -6.83 -16.47
N GLY A 41 -6.90 -6.84 -15.13
CA GLY A 41 -5.74 -7.06 -14.25
C GLY A 41 -4.85 -5.84 -14.08
N LEU A 42 -3.73 -6.04 -13.39
CA LEU A 42 -2.73 -5.03 -13.06
C LEU A 42 -1.41 -5.36 -13.75
N GLN A 43 -0.93 -4.48 -14.63
CA GLN A 43 0.32 -4.62 -15.36
C GLN A 43 1.43 -3.80 -14.68
N ILE A 44 2.56 -4.44 -14.41
CA ILE A 44 3.78 -3.78 -13.95
C ILE A 44 4.86 -4.00 -15.02
N ASP A 45 5.21 -2.93 -15.71
CA ASP A 45 6.37 -2.91 -16.59
C ASP A 45 7.59 -2.49 -15.74
N SER A 46 8.60 -3.32 -15.67
CA SER A 46 9.72 -3.12 -14.74
C SER A 46 11.06 -3.42 -15.39
N CYS A 47 12.04 -2.57 -15.11
CA CYS A 47 13.44 -2.82 -15.49
C CYS A 47 14.00 -4.10 -14.86
N ASP A 48 13.43 -4.59 -13.76
CA ASP A 48 13.80 -5.83 -13.08
C ASP A 48 13.01 -7.06 -13.57
N GLY A 49 12.20 -6.89 -14.60
CA GLY A 49 11.32 -7.91 -15.14
C GLY A 49 9.84 -7.54 -14.96
N SER A 50 9.15 -7.45 -16.11
CA SER A 50 7.72 -7.12 -16.14
C SER A 50 6.86 -8.31 -15.75
N PHE A 51 5.70 -8.04 -15.16
CA PHE A 51 4.73 -9.07 -14.77
C PHE A 51 3.30 -8.54 -14.82
N HIS A 52 2.36 -9.47 -14.90
CA HIS A 52 0.92 -9.18 -14.94
C HIS A 52 0.19 -9.96 -13.85
N ILE A 53 -0.71 -9.30 -13.13
CA ILE A 53 -1.60 -9.93 -12.17
C ILE A 53 -2.99 -9.99 -12.80
N GLU A 54 -3.41 -11.18 -13.21
CA GLU A 54 -4.66 -11.38 -13.95
C GLU A 54 -5.92 -11.08 -13.11
N ASN A 55 -5.94 -11.53 -11.86
CA ASN A 55 -7.11 -11.44 -10.99
C ASN A 55 -6.73 -10.82 -9.63
N PRO A 56 -6.35 -9.53 -9.57
CA PRO A 56 -6.05 -8.87 -8.32
C PRO A 56 -7.34 -8.66 -7.50
N HIS A 57 -7.23 -8.72 -6.17
CA HIS A 57 -8.34 -8.33 -5.29
C HIS A 57 -8.46 -6.81 -5.27
N VAL A 58 -9.40 -6.27 -6.01
CA VAL A 58 -9.60 -4.82 -6.16
C VAL A 58 -10.94 -4.38 -5.57
N TYR A 59 -10.94 -3.20 -4.97
CA TYR A 59 -12.08 -2.61 -4.28
C TYR A 59 -12.12 -1.10 -4.55
N ASN A 60 -13.30 -0.54 -4.55
CA ASN A 60 -13.53 0.91 -4.61
C ASN A 60 -14.02 1.49 -3.27
N ASP A 61 -14.26 0.61 -2.27
CA ASP A 61 -14.70 0.97 -0.92
C ASP A 61 -13.99 0.06 0.10
N THR A 62 -13.37 0.68 1.12
CA THR A 62 -12.70 -0.06 2.20
C THR A 62 -13.63 -0.89 3.06
N ASN A 63 -14.93 -0.54 3.14
CA ASN A 63 -15.93 -1.33 3.84
C ASN A 63 -16.18 -2.71 3.21
N ALA A 64 -15.86 -2.87 1.94
CA ALA A 64 -15.94 -4.15 1.24
C ALA A 64 -14.66 -4.99 1.36
N MET A 65 -13.58 -4.40 1.89
CA MET A 65 -12.29 -5.08 2.06
C MET A 65 -12.23 -5.87 3.38
N PRO A 66 -11.45 -6.95 3.45
CA PRO A 66 -11.22 -7.64 4.70
C PRO A 66 -10.33 -6.83 5.64
N GLN A 67 -10.37 -7.14 6.94
CA GLN A 67 -9.32 -6.73 7.87
C GLN A 67 -8.00 -7.40 7.49
N VAL A 68 -6.90 -6.67 7.63
CA VAL A 68 -5.58 -7.08 7.15
C VAL A 68 -4.50 -6.89 8.21
N ASP A 69 -3.40 -7.62 8.06
CA ASP A 69 -2.25 -7.53 8.97
C ASP A 69 -1.41 -6.28 8.71
N VAL A 70 -1.32 -5.87 7.45
CA VAL A 70 -0.53 -4.70 7.02
C VAL A 70 -1.33 -3.83 6.07
N VAL A 71 -1.41 -2.54 6.35
CA VAL A 71 -1.94 -1.52 5.43
C VAL A 71 -0.78 -0.68 4.89
N ILE A 72 -0.57 -0.73 3.59
CA ILE A 72 0.41 0.13 2.89
C ILE A 72 -0.32 1.40 2.42
N VAL A 73 0.09 2.54 2.96
CA VAL A 73 -0.44 3.84 2.58
C VAL A 73 0.54 4.54 1.63
N ALA A 74 0.16 4.65 0.38
CA ALA A 74 0.92 5.32 -0.68
C ALA A 74 0.13 6.48 -1.32
N LEU A 75 -0.85 7.02 -0.61
CA LEU A 75 -1.56 8.23 -1.01
C LEU A 75 -0.62 9.43 -1.02
N LYS A 76 -0.92 10.41 -1.85
CA LYS A 76 -0.31 11.75 -1.70
C LYS A 76 -0.71 12.32 -0.33
N THR A 77 0.24 12.93 0.38
CA THR A 77 0.02 13.49 1.74
C THR A 77 -1.13 14.50 1.79
N THR A 78 -1.40 15.20 0.69
CA THR A 78 -2.56 16.10 0.54
C THR A 78 -3.91 15.41 0.72
N ARG A 79 -3.95 14.07 0.70
CA ARG A 79 -5.15 13.25 0.91
C ARG A 79 -5.17 12.52 2.24
N ASN A 80 -4.26 12.81 3.17
CA ASN A 80 -4.18 12.12 4.47
C ASN A 80 -5.43 12.31 5.34
N HIS A 81 -6.20 13.40 5.13
CA HIS A 81 -7.48 13.60 5.79
C HIS A 81 -8.50 12.47 5.52
N LEU A 82 -8.35 11.72 4.43
CA LEU A 82 -9.20 10.58 4.10
C LEU A 82 -8.87 9.33 4.96
N LEU A 83 -7.68 9.26 5.55
CA LEU A 83 -7.25 8.07 6.30
C LEU A 83 -8.13 7.79 7.53
N SER A 84 -8.71 8.83 8.13
CA SER A 84 -9.66 8.67 9.23
C SER A 84 -10.92 7.87 8.86
N GLN A 85 -11.29 7.87 7.58
CA GLN A 85 -12.42 7.10 7.05
C GLN A 85 -11.99 5.78 6.41
N LEU A 86 -10.84 5.79 5.74
CA LEU A 86 -10.37 4.63 4.95
C LEU A 86 -9.76 3.52 5.81
N LEU A 87 -9.08 3.87 6.91
CA LEU A 87 -8.38 2.89 7.74
C LEU A 87 -9.29 2.02 8.60
N PRO A 88 -10.30 2.56 9.34
CA PRO A 88 -11.03 1.79 10.35
C PRO A 88 -11.58 0.43 9.89
N PRO A 89 -12.14 0.28 8.68
CA PRO A 89 -12.65 -1.02 8.23
C PRO A 89 -11.57 -2.10 8.07
N LEU A 90 -10.32 -1.68 7.84
CA LEU A 90 -9.18 -2.58 7.55
C LEU A 90 -8.44 -3.03 8.79
N LEU A 91 -8.65 -2.36 9.91
CA LEU A 91 -7.85 -2.52 11.12
C LEU A 91 -8.37 -3.61 12.03
N HIS A 92 -7.47 -4.42 12.56
CA HIS A 92 -7.63 -5.16 13.79
C HIS A 92 -6.54 -4.73 14.80
N LYS A 93 -6.58 -5.27 16.02
CA LYS A 93 -5.71 -4.82 17.14
C LYS A 93 -4.19 -4.90 16.88
N GLU A 94 -3.76 -5.71 15.92
CA GLU A 94 -2.35 -5.92 15.59
C GLU A 94 -2.00 -5.46 14.17
N THR A 95 -2.91 -4.75 13.50
CA THR A 95 -2.63 -4.21 12.16
C THR A 95 -1.52 -3.18 12.22
N LEU A 96 -0.53 -3.34 11.36
CA LEU A 96 0.55 -2.38 11.14
C LEU A 96 0.25 -1.52 9.91
N VAL A 97 0.32 -0.22 10.05
CA VAL A 97 0.20 0.72 8.92
C VAL A 97 1.59 1.21 8.53
N LEU A 98 1.99 0.87 7.31
CA LEU A 98 3.22 1.32 6.68
C LEU A 98 2.95 2.54 5.81
N LEU A 99 3.48 3.69 6.19
CA LEU A 99 3.37 4.92 5.43
C LEU A 99 4.53 5.03 4.45
N ILE A 100 4.24 4.93 3.14
CA ILE A 100 5.21 5.14 2.05
C ILE A 100 4.83 6.44 1.34
N GLN A 101 5.03 7.55 2.02
CA GLN A 101 4.61 8.85 1.55
C GLN A 101 5.78 9.83 1.55
N ASN A 102 5.84 10.67 0.53
CA ASN A 102 6.73 11.82 0.54
C ASN A 102 6.15 12.89 1.48
N GLY A 103 6.96 13.42 2.38
CA GLY A 103 6.55 14.47 3.28
C GLY A 103 7.27 14.38 4.63
N ILE A 104 7.09 15.41 5.44
CA ILE A 104 7.68 15.47 6.78
C ILE A 104 6.62 15.04 7.77
N SER A 105 6.91 13.96 8.50
CA SER A 105 6.17 13.51 9.68
C SER A 105 4.68 13.20 9.48
N PRO A 106 4.26 12.40 8.49
CA PRO A 106 2.87 11.94 8.42
C PRO A 106 2.49 11.01 9.59
N GLU A 107 3.47 10.31 10.19
CA GLU A 107 3.27 9.36 11.28
C GLU A 107 2.72 10.05 12.55
N PRO A 108 3.31 11.16 13.07
CA PRO A 108 2.77 11.86 14.23
C PRO A 108 1.34 12.36 14.03
N GLU A 109 1.00 12.83 12.83
CA GLU A 109 -0.36 13.28 12.53
C GLU A 109 -1.34 12.10 12.57
N LEU A 110 -0.99 10.98 11.96
CA LEU A 110 -1.84 9.79 11.98
C LEU A 110 -1.98 9.22 13.40
N GLN A 111 -0.88 9.21 14.19
CA GLN A 111 -0.89 8.70 15.56
C GLN A 111 -1.80 9.52 16.51
N LYS A 112 -1.99 10.82 16.25
CA LYS A 112 -2.95 11.64 17.01
C LYS A 112 -4.39 11.17 16.82
N HIS A 113 -4.73 10.72 15.61
CA HIS A 113 -6.07 10.22 15.30
C HIS A 113 -6.26 8.76 15.73
N PHE A 114 -5.20 7.98 15.74
CA PHE A 114 -5.18 6.55 16.08
C PHE A 114 -4.06 6.25 17.08
N PRO A 115 -4.23 6.58 18.38
CA PRO A 115 -3.15 6.50 19.39
C PRO A 115 -2.56 5.10 19.58
N ASP A 116 -3.38 4.06 19.42
CA ASP A 116 -2.98 2.66 19.63
C ASP A 116 -2.55 1.94 18.35
N LEU A 117 -2.58 2.62 17.21
CA LEU A 117 -2.23 2.03 15.93
C LEU A 117 -0.72 1.80 15.81
N TYR A 118 -0.34 0.64 15.35
CA TYR A 118 1.06 0.35 15.00
C TYR A 118 1.42 1.03 13.70
N LEU A 119 2.47 1.83 13.72
CA LEU A 119 2.96 2.57 12.56
C LEU A 119 4.41 2.21 12.25
N ALA A 120 4.69 2.15 10.95
CA ALA A 120 6.03 2.10 10.39
C ALA A 120 6.16 3.14 9.27
N ALA A 121 7.36 3.66 9.10
CA ALA A 121 7.71 4.60 8.04
C ALA A 121 8.50 3.89 6.94
N GLY A 122 8.10 4.08 5.69
CA GLY A 122 8.79 3.55 4.53
C GLY A 122 9.38 4.67 3.67
N LEU A 123 10.70 4.68 3.51
CA LEU A 123 11.39 5.56 2.59
C LEU A 123 11.70 4.81 1.30
N ALA A 124 10.88 5.06 0.28
CA ALA A 124 11.03 4.43 -1.04
C ALA A 124 12.00 5.24 -1.92
N PHE A 125 13.00 4.57 -2.47
CA PHE A 125 13.90 5.12 -3.48
C PHE A 125 13.59 4.45 -4.82
N ILE A 126 12.71 5.07 -5.60
CA ILE A 126 12.13 4.47 -6.80
C ILE A 126 11.81 5.52 -7.86
N CYS A 127 12.06 5.18 -9.13
CA CYS A 127 11.51 5.88 -10.28
C CYS A 127 10.38 5.04 -10.87
N SER A 128 9.15 5.46 -10.62
CA SER A 128 7.96 4.82 -11.17
C SER A 128 6.90 5.84 -11.55
N ALA A 129 6.13 5.50 -12.57
CA ALA A 129 5.00 6.30 -13.04
C ALA A 129 3.80 5.42 -13.34
N LYS A 130 2.60 5.92 -13.07
CA LYS A 130 1.37 5.34 -13.60
C LYS A 130 1.15 5.91 -15.00
N THR A 131 1.21 5.06 -16.00
CA THR A 131 1.18 5.48 -17.42
C THR A 131 -0.22 5.42 -18.01
N GLU A 132 -1.00 4.41 -17.61
CA GLU A 132 -2.35 4.14 -18.09
C GLU A 132 -3.18 3.54 -16.94
N PRO A 133 -4.51 3.43 -17.07
CA PRO A 133 -5.30 2.67 -16.11
C PRO A 133 -4.77 1.24 -15.95
N GLY A 134 -4.55 0.83 -14.70
CA GLY A 134 -4.03 -0.49 -14.38
C GLY A 134 -2.61 -0.78 -14.85
N ARG A 135 -1.80 0.23 -15.20
CA ARG A 135 -0.44 0.05 -15.67
C ARG A 135 0.56 0.95 -14.96
N VAL A 136 1.55 0.35 -14.36
CA VAL A 136 2.65 1.02 -13.67
C VAL A 136 3.96 0.74 -14.40
N ASN A 137 4.71 1.78 -14.71
CA ASN A 137 6.04 1.69 -15.31
C ASN A 137 7.10 1.98 -14.22
N HIS A 138 7.88 0.96 -13.86
CA HIS A 138 9.04 1.04 -12.98
C HIS A 138 10.31 1.13 -13.81
N GLN A 139 10.97 2.28 -13.75
CA GLN A 139 12.11 2.59 -14.60
C GLN A 139 13.45 2.22 -13.99
N CYS A 140 13.63 2.50 -12.68
CA CYS A 140 14.88 2.19 -11.98
C CYS A 140 14.72 2.27 -10.45
N TYR A 141 15.69 1.70 -9.75
CA TYR A 141 15.78 1.57 -8.29
C TYR A 141 14.69 0.62 -7.75
N GLY A 142 13.99 0.98 -6.67
CA GLY A 142 12.91 0.19 -6.09
C GLY A 142 13.20 -0.33 -4.69
N SER A 143 14.32 0.11 -4.09
CA SER A 143 14.61 -0.18 -2.68
C SER A 143 13.68 0.63 -1.76
N ILE A 144 13.33 0.03 -0.63
CA ILE A 144 12.58 0.69 0.43
C ILE A 144 13.28 0.42 1.77
N ASN A 145 13.53 1.48 2.51
CA ASN A 145 13.99 1.40 3.89
C ASN A 145 12.78 1.54 4.81
N ILE A 146 12.57 0.56 5.68
CA ILE A 146 11.43 0.55 6.60
C ILE A 146 11.94 0.75 8.02
N GLY A 147 11.40 1.76 8.71
CA GLY A 147 11.68 2.05 10.11
C GLY A 147 10.44 1.84 10.97
N ASN A 148 10.63 1.24 12.14
CA ASN A 148 9.59 1.14 13.15
C ASN A 148 9.33 2.51 13.77
N TYR A 149 8.07 2.96 13.77
CA TYR A 149 7.69 4.21 14.44
C TYR A 149 7.04 3.96 15.79
N SER A 150 6.02 3.10 15.85
CA SER A 150 5.27 2.82 17.10
C SER A 150 4.83 1.36 17.26
N CYS A 151 5.27 0.46 16.39
CA CYS A 151 4.92 -0.96 16.50
C CYS A 151 5.61 -1.59 17.71
N LYS A 152 4.82 -2.13 18.64
CA LYS A 152 5.28 -2.83 19.84
C LYS A 152 5.38 -4.34 19.64
N ASN A 153 4.86 -4.86 18.53
CA ASN A 153 4.88 -6.27 18.21
C ASN A 153 6.01 -6.54 17.20
N GLU A 154 7.14 -7.01 17.69
CA GLU A 154 8.33 -7.32 16.87
C GLU A 154 8.03 -8.35 15.80
N ILE A 155 7.20 -9.36 16.09
CA ILE A 155 6.84 -10.41 15.12
C ILE A 155 6.11 -9.82 13.91
N VAL A 156 5.21 -8.87 14.15
CA VAL A 156 4.47 -8.20 13.06
C VAL A 156 5.40 -7.29 12.27
N PHE A 157 6.29 -6.57 12.96
CA PHE A 157 7.25 -5.68 12.29
C PHE A 157 8.28 -6.47 11.49
N ASP A 158 8.89 -7.50 12.06
CA ASP A 158 9.89 -8.35 11.39
C ASP A 158 9.29 -9.11 10.20
N GLY A 159 8.01 -9.46 10.29
CA GLY A 159 7.30 -10.09 9.18
C GLY A 159 7.02 -9.16 7.98
N LEU A 160 7.23 -7.84 8.15
CA LEU A 160 7.11 -6.85 7.08
C LEU A 160 8.42 -6.74 6.27
N ILE A 161 9.57 -7.00 6.88
CA ILE A 161 10.91 -6.90 6.30
C ILE A 161 11.29 -8.23 5.66
#